data_3967c144dd1cb80749d1067490b04e78
#
_entry.id   3967c144dd1cb80749d1067490b04e78
#
_cell.length_a   1.000
_cell.length_b   1.000
_cell.length_c   1.000
_cell.angle_alpha   90.00
_cell.angle_beta   90.00
_cell.angle_gamma   90.00
#
_symmetry.space_group_name_H-M   'P 1'
#
loop_
_entity.id
_entity.type
_entity.pdbx_description
1 polymer ?
#
loop_
_entity_poly.entity_id
_entity_poly.type
_entity_poly.pdbx_seq_one_letter_code
_entity_poly.pdbx_strand_id
1 'polypeptide(L)'
;GNIANINAFAQGARMVNANARIYLEWANLRRGGGLESLQARGIVYIDYLDRLAANMGNQVGGRHNLALIQFHWGKLYLSLVRRVMEGSWKKESRGASAINYWWGMEQGVVSVLCSRRLPSGTRRLAGVLREALREGRLDPFYGVLMDQQGRVVYGEDAPMPAEQILSMNWLSSAVEGRIPELEEFTEKAQELVKLQGVGRRE
;
A
#
# COMPACT_ATOMS: atom_id res chain seq x y z
N GLY A 1 6.98 1.03 4.32
CA GLY A 1 5.68 1.22 3.73
C GLY A 1 5.36 0.51 2.44
N ASN A 2 6.27 0.41 1.45
CA ASN A 2 5.92 -0.18 0.14
C ASN A 2 5.59 -1.67 0.21
N ILE A 3 6.30 -2.44 1.04
CA ILE A 3 6.06 -3.88 1.19
C ILE A 3 4.66 -4.14 1.76
N ALA A 4 4.25 -3.38 2.76
CA ALA A 4 2.90 -3.49 3.32
C ALA A 4 1.80 -3.22 2.26
N ASN A 5 2.00 -2.23 1.40
CA ASN A 5 1.05 -1.94 0.31
C ASN A 5 0.96 -3.10 -0.69
N ILE A 6 2.09 -3.72 -1.05
CA ILE A 6 2.13 -4.89 -1.92
C ILE A 6 1.37 -6.06 -1.28
N ASN A 7 1.63 -6.33 0.00
CA ASN A 7 0.96 -7.41 0.72
C ASN A 7 -0.54 -7.13 0.91
N ALA A 8 -0.94 -5.90 1.22
CA ALA A 8 -2.35 -5.52 1.32
C ALA A 8 -3.08 -5.70 -0.03
N PHE A 9 -2.46 -5.30 -1.14
CA PHE A 9 -2.99 -5.55 -2.48
C PHE A 9 -3.17 -7.05 -2.75
N ALA A 10 -2.17 -7.85 -2.40
CA ALA A 10 -2.22 -9.31 -2.59
C ALA A 10 -3.32 -9.96 -1.75
N GLN A 11 -3.50 -9.55 -0.49
CA GLN A 11 -4.58 -10.03 0.37
C GLN A 11 -5.95 -9.63 -0.19
N GLY A 12 -6.11 -8.39 -0.64
CA GLY A 12 -7.35 -7.91 -1.26
C GLY A 12 -7.70 -8.69 -2.54
N ALA A 13 -6.72 -8.99 -3.38
CA ALA A 13 -6.92 -9.80 -4.57
C ALA A 13 -7.36 -11.24 -4.24
N ARG A 14 -6.72 -11.87 -3.26
CA ARG A 14 -7.07 -13.22 -2.80
C ARG A 14 -8.41 -13.30 -2.08
N MET A 15 -8.84 -12.23 -1.45
CA MET A 15 -10.15 -12.17 -0.80
C MET A 15 -11.29 -12.33 -1.82
N VAL A 16 -11.15 -11.81 -3.02
CA VAL A 16 -12.15 -11.92 -4.10
C VAL A 16 -11.88 -13.08 -5.04
N ASN A 17 -10.64 -13.55 -5.13
CA ASN A 17 -10.24 -14.72 -5.91
C ASN A 17 -9.09 -15.45 -5.19
N ALA A 18 -9.38 -16.54 -4.50
CA ALA A 18 -8.41 -17.33 -3.75
C ALA A 18 -7.22 -17.84 -4.60
N ASN A 19 -7.42 -17.95 -5.92
CA ASN A 19 -6.41 -18.39 -6.88
C ASN A 19 -5.66 -17.21 -7.53
N ALA A 20 -5.87 -15.97 -7.07
CA ALA A 20 -5.16 -14.82 -7.61
C ALA A 20 -3.65 -14.97 -7.39
N ARG A 21 -2.88 -14.71 -8.45
CA ARG A 21 -1.42 -14.67 -8.46
C ARG A 21 -0.98 -13.25 -8.71
N ILE A 22 -0.13 -12.72 -7.85
CA ILE A 22 0.33 -11.33 -7.88
C ILE A 22 1.79 -11.32 -8.31
N TYR A 23 2.05 -10.83 -9.51
CA TYR A 23 3.41 -10.70 -10.03
C TYR A 23 3.99 -9.35 -9.64
N LEU A 24 5.11 -9.37 -8.93
CA LEU A 24 5.81 -8.18 -8.47
C LEU A 24 7.02 -7.90 -9.34
N GLU A 25 7.04 -6.71 -9.91
CA GLU A 25 8.20 -6.17 -10.60
C GLU A 25 8.59 -4.82 -9.99
N TRP A 26 9.87 -4.57 -9.91
CA TRP A 26 10.40 -3.31 -9.37
C TRP A 26 10.85 -2.39 -10.51
N ALA A 27 10.35 -1.17 -10.49
CA ALA A 27 10.89 -0.11 -11.31
C ALA A 27 12.25 0.37 -10.75
N ASN A 28 13.04 1.00 -11.58
CA ASN A 28 14.33 1.59 -11.21
C ASN A 28 15.42 0.59 -10.76
N LEU A 29 15.33 -0.66 -11.20
CA LEU A 29 16.45 -1.58 -11.11
C LEU A 29 17.50 -1.24 -12.18
N ARG A 30 18.77 -1.51 -11.89
CA ARG A 30 19.89 -1.33 -12.85
C ARG A 30 19.78 -2.28 -14.06
N ARG A 31 19.14 -3.42 -13.89
CA ARG A 31 18.96 -4.44 -14.94
C ARG A 31 17.53 -4.94 -14.97
N GLY A 32 16.81 -4.56 -16.02
CA GLY A 32 15.47 -5.07 -16.31
C GLY A 32 14.41 -4.74 -15.27
N GLY A 33 13.23 -5.29 -15.45
CA GLY A 33 12.08 -5.14 -14.55
C GLY A 33 11.11 -4.04 -14.95
N GLY A 34 10.11 -3.84 -14.10
CA GLY A 34 9.13 -2.79 -14.25
C GLY A 34 7.94 -3.16 -15.15
N LEU A 35 7.26 -2.13 -15.64
CA LEU A 35 5.98 -2.26 -16.37
C LEU A 35 6.10 -3.10 -17.65
N GLU A 36 7.17 -2.92 -18.40
CA GLU A 36 7.39 -3.63 -19.66
C GLU A 36 7.52 -5.15 -19.47
N SER A 37 8.19 -5.58 -18.40
CA SER A 37 8.32 -6.99 -18.04
C SER A 37 6.95 -7.62 -17.76
N LEU A 38 6.08 -6.94 -17.01
CA LEU A 38 4.72 -7.41 -16.73
C LEU A 38 3.87 -7.48 -18.00
N GLN A 39 3.98 -6.49 -18.88
CA GLN A 39 3.25 -6.45 -20.15
C GLN A 39 3.70 -7.58 -21.09
N ALA A 40 5.01 -7.85 -21.19
CA ALA A 40 5.56 -8.95 -21.98
C ALA A 40 5.05 -10.33 -21.50
N ARG A 41 4.74 -10.47 -20.21
CA ARG A 41 4.13 -11.67 -19.62
C ARG A 41 2.62 -11.75 -19.80
N GLY A 42 2.02 -10.81 -20.51
CA GLY A 42 0.57 -10.77 -20.76
C GLY A 42 -0.26 -10.36 -19.54
N ILE A 43 0.35 -9.73 -18.52
CA ILE A 43 -0.38 -9.25 -17.34
C ILE A 43 -1.29 -8.10 -17.74
N VAL A 44 -2.59 -8.25 -17.45
CA VAL A 44 -3.63 -7.30 -17.88
C VAL A 44 -3.96 -6.27 -16.81
N TYR A 45 -4.02 -6.69 -15.56
CA TYR A 45 -4.34 -5.83 -14.43
C TYR A 45 -3.04 -5.48 -13.69
N ILE A 46 -2.69 -4.19 -13.68
CA ILE A 46 -1.43 -3.71 -13.13
C ILE A 46 -1.76 -2.60 -12.14
N ASP A 47 -1.25 -2.73 -10.91
CA ASP A 47 -1.15 -1.65 -9.95
C ASP A 47 0.25 -1.05 -10.05
N TYR A 48 0.31 0.26 -10.26
CA TYR A 48 1.56 0.98 -10.46
C TYR A 48 1.67 2.11 -9.45
N LEU A 49 2.62 1.97 -8.53
CA LEU A 49 2.87 2.92 -7.46
C LEU A 49 3.74 4.11 -7.96
N ASP A 50 3.36 4.74 -9.06
CA ASP A 50 3.95 6.01 -9.48
C ASP A 50 2.96 7.15 -9.24
N ARG A 51 3.30 8.01 -8.29
CA ARG A 51 2.48 9.18 -7.95
C ARG A 51 2.31 10.16 -9.10
N LEU A 52 3.30 10.24 -10.00
CA LEU A 52 3.23 11.12 -11.18
C LEU A 52 2.27 10.54 -12.22
N ALA A 53 2.32 9.24 -12.49
CA ALA A 53 1.41 8.59 -13.43
C ALA A 53 -0.04 8.62 -12.95
N ALA A 54 -0.29 8.53 -11.65
CA ALA A 54 -1.62 8.65 -11.06
C ALA A 54 -2.22 10.06 -11.23
N ASN A 55 -1.37 11.09 -11.29
CA ASN A 55 -1.80 12.49 -11.41
C ASN A 55 -1.88 13.00 -12.86
N MET A 56 -1.23 12.35 -13.83
CA MET A 56 -1.11 12.82 -15.20
C MET A 56 -2.18 12.30 -16.16
N GLY A 57 -3.22 11.67 -15.67
CA GLY A 57 -4.33 11.22 -16.50
C GLY A 57 -4.76 9.79 -16.23
N ASN A 58 -5.83 9.40 -16.91
CA ASN A 58 -6.53 8.14 -16.65
C ASN A 58 -5.85 6.90 -17.28
N GLN A 59 -4.58 6.98 -17.65
CA GLN A 59 -3.89 5.90 -18.35
C GLN A 59 -2.49 5.65 -17.82
N VAL A 60 -2.17 4.40 -17.53
CA VAL A 60 -0.82 3.90 -17.27
C VAL A 60 -0.51 2.82 -18.32
N GLY A 61 0.59 2.98 -19.06
CA GLY A 61 0.97 2.03 -20.11
C GLY A 61 -0.09 1.85 -21.21
N GLY A 62 -0.83 2.92 -21.57
CA GLY A 62 -1.91 2.86 -22.57
C GLY A 62 -3.23 2.24 -22.07
N ARG A 63 -3.35 1.92 -20.78
CA ARG A 63 -4.53 1.31 -20.17
C ARG A 63 -5.24 2.30 -19.23
N HIS A 64 -6.55 2.17 -19.12
CA HIS A 64 -7.34 3.02 -18.23
C HIS A 64 -7.21 2.57 -16.78
N ASN A 65 -7.06 3.53 -15.87
CA ASN A 65 -7.13 3.26 -14.44
C ASN A 65 -8.53 2.75 -14.07
N LEU A 66 -8.59 1.61 -13.41
CA LEU A 66 -9.83 1.02 -12.90
C LEU A 66 -10.19 1.57 -11.52
N ALA A 67 -9.18 1.91 -10.74
CA ALA A 67 -9.32 2.55 -9.44
C ALA A 67 -8.17 3.53 -9.20
N LEU A 68 -8.41 4.53 -8.36
CA LEU A 68 -7.42 5.53 -7.96
C LEU A 68 -7.50 5.76 -6.46
N ILE A 69 -6.35 5.68 -5.78
CA ILE A 69 -6.24 6.05 -4.37
C ILE A 69 -6.07 7.57 -4.29
N GLN A 70 -6.92 8.22 -3.49
CA GLN A 70 -6.85 9.64 -3.23
C GLN A 70 -6.46 9.91 -1.77
N PHE A 71 -5.56 10.87 -1.58
CA PHE A 71 -5.16 11.38 -0.28
C PHE A 71 -5.78 12.75 -0.05
N HIS A 72 -6.55 12.89 1.01
CA HIS A 72 -7.20 14.13 1.42
C HIS A 72 -6.35 14.84 2.49
N TRP A 73 -5.16 15.30 2.10
CA TRP A 73 -4.20 15.96 2.99
C TRP A 73 -4.79 17.14 3.76
N GLY A 74 -5.75 17.84 3.17
CA GLY A 74 -6.45 18.95 3.83
C GLY A 74 -7.14 18.53 5.14
N LYS A 75 -7.70 17.33 5.22
CA LYS A 75 -8.29 16.80 6.45
C LYS A 75 -7.25 16.57 7.54
N LEU A 76 -6.08 16.02 7.16
CA LEU A 76 -4.96 15.85 8.07
C LEU A 76 -4.48 17.20 8.60
N TYR A 77 -4.19 18.15 7.71
CA TYR A 77 -3.69 19.46 8.12
C TYR A 77 -4.68 20.23 9.00
N LEU A 78 -5.98 20.22 8.67
CA LEU A 78 -7.00 20.84 9.50
C LEU A 78 -7.05 20.24 10.90
N SER A 79 -6.94 18.93 11.02
CA SER A 79 -6.92 18.28 12.33
C SER A 79 -5.69 18.66 13.13
N LEU A 80 -4.51 18.72 12.49
CA LEU A 80 -3.27 19.15 13.14
C LEU A 80 -3.36 20.60 13.64
N VAL A 81 -3.87 21.51 12.80
CA VAL A 81 -4.09 22.91 13.18
C VAL A 81 -5.02 23.02 14.38
N ARG A 82 -6.16 22.33 14.37
CA ARG A 82 -7.09 22.31 15.51
C ARG A 82 -6.42 21.84 16.80
N ARG A 83 -5.65 20.75 16.76
CA ARG A 83 -4.92 20.24 17.93
C ARG A 83 -3.90 21.23 18.48
N VAL A 84 -3.22 21.99 17.60
CA VAL A 84 -2.31 23.06 18.02
C VAL A 84 -3.09 24.19 18.69
N MET A 85 -4.23 24.62 18.11
CA MET A 85 -5.07 25.69 18.69
C MET A 85 -5.68 25.29 20.04
N GLU A 86 -6.09 24.04 20.20
CA GLU A 86 -6.64 23.48 21.43
C GLU A 86 -5.55 23.18 22.50
N GLY A 87 -4.27 23.33 22.16
CA GLY A 87 -3.14 23.03 23.05
C GLY A 87 -2.90 21.55 23.32
N SER A 88 -3.64 20.64 22.67
CA SER A 88 -3.49 19.21 22.83
C SER A 88 -2.18 18.70 22.19
N TRP A 89 -1.68 19.37 21.17
CA TRP A 89 -0.39 19.09 20.55
C TRP A 89 0.78 19.01 21.54
N LYS A 90 0.84 19.95 22.49
CA LYS A 90 1.91 19.99 23.51
C LYS A 90 1.84 18.84 24.52
N LYS A 91 0.66 18.27 24.73
CA LYS A 91 0.49 17.11 25.63
C LYS A 91 0.94 15.80 24.98
N GLU A 92 0.66 15.64 23.68
CA GLU A 92 1.02 14.46 22.91
C GLU A 92 2.53 14.40 22.57
N SER A 93 3.17 15.56 22.38
CA SER A 93 4.59 15.66 22.03
C SER A 93 5.56 15.57 23.21
N ARG A 94 5.07 15.51 24.46
CA ARG A 94 5.94 15.39 25.64
C ARG A 94 6.62 14.02 25.67
N GLY A 95 7.89 14.00 25.26
CA GLY A 95 8.77 12.82 25.31
C GLY A 95 8.97 12.10 23.97
N ALA A 96 8.32 12.51 22.88
CA ALA A 96 8.54 11.93 21.56
C ALA A 96 9.25 12.91 20.63
N SER A 97 10.29 12.45 19.95
CA SER A 97 11.01 13.24 18.92
C SER A 97 10.19 13.38 17.61
N ALA A 98 9.16 12.53 17.41
CA ALA A 98 8.22 12.59 16.30
C ALA A 98 6.88 11.99 16.68
N ILE A 99 5.79 12.54 16.15
CA ILE A 99 4.44 11.99 16.29
C ILE A 99 4.08 11.32 14.96
N ASN A 100 3.84 10.01 14.99
CA ASN A 100 3.38 9.25 13.83
C ASN A 100 1.86 9.18 13.83
N TYR A 101 1.22 9.65 12.75
CA TYR A 101 -0.21 9.52 12.54
C TYR A 101 -0.49 8.34 11.61
N TRP A 102 -1.18 7.34 12.15
CA TRP A 102 -1.67 6.20 11.39
C TRP A 102 -3.12 6.43 10.99
N TRP A 103 -3.31 7.28 9.97
CA TRP A 103 -4.62 7.67 9.49
C TRP A 103 -4.88 7.11 8.09
N GLY A 104 -6.07 6.52 7.92
CA GLY A 104 -6.47 5.83 6.72
C GLY A 104 -7.86 6.24 6.22
N MET A 105 -8.60 5.25 5.79
CA MET A 105 -9.98 5.43 5.29
C MET A 105 -10.95 5.77 6.41
N GLU A 106 -10.76 5.23 7.60
CA GLU A 106 -11.59 5.50 8.79
C GLU A 106 -11.63 7.00 9.10
N GLN A 107 -10.46 7.67 9.13
CA GLN A 107 -10.37 9.11 9.37
C GLN A 107 -10.67 9.93 8.10
N GLY A 108 -10.95 9.28 7.00
CA GLY A 108 -11.26 9.89 5.71
C GLY A 108 -10.08 10.60 5.05
N VAL A 109 -8.84 10.29 5.46
CA VAL A 109 -7.61 10.83 4.85
C VAL A 109 -7.27 10.10 3.56
N VAL A 110 -7.70 8.84 3.45
CA VAL A 110 -7.56 8.02 2.25
C VAL A 110 -8.94 7.66 1.71
N SER A 111 -9.10 7.72 0.39
CA SER A 111 -10.28 7.20 -0.30
C SER A 111 -9.90 6.51 -1.60
N VAL A 112 -10.82 5.70 -2.15
CA VAL A 112 -10.66 5.02 -3.44
C VAL A 112 -11.77 5.45 -4.37
N LEU A 113 -11.41 5.96 -5.54
CA LEU A 113 -12.31 6.23 -6.65
C LEU A 113 -12.27 5.07 -7.64
N CYS A 114 -13.43 4.49 -7.92
CA CYS A 114 -13.57 3.47 -8.96
C CYS A 114 -13.98 4.10 -10.29
N SER A 115 -13.41 3.59 -11.38
CA SER A 115 -13.76 4.00 -12.73
C SER A 115 -15.23 3.69 -13.03
N ARG A 116 -15.90 4.63 -13.75
CA ARG A 116 -17.26 4.40 -14.27
C ARG A 116 -17.32 3.30 -15.34
N ARG A 117 -16.19 2.91 -15.91
CA ARG A 117 -16.08 1.82 -16.89
C ARG A 117 -16.17 0.43 -16.28
N LEU A 118 -15.98 0.30 -14.96
CA LEU A 118 -16.20 -0.95 -14.27
C LEU A 118 -17.68 -1.35 -14.32
N PRO A 119 -18.00 -2.66 -14.47
CA PRO A 119 -19.35 -3.15 -14.36
C PRO A 119 -20.03 -2.69 -13.07
N SER A 120 -21.34 -2.46 -13.10
CA SER A 120 -22.09 -1.95 -11.95
C SER A 120 -21.99 -2.87 -10.73
N GLY A 121 -21.98 -4.19 -10.93
CA GLY A 121 -21.77 -5.17 -9.87
C GLY A 121 -20.40 -5.05 -9.21
N THR A 122 -19.34 -4.89 -10.00
CA THR A 122 -17.96 -4.69 -9.49
C THR A 122 -17.86 -3.40 -8.69
N ARG A 123 -18.45 -2.29 -9.17
CA ARG A 123 -18.45 -1.03 -8.43
C ARG A 123 -19.21 -1.12 -7.11
N ARG A 124 -20.31 -1.88 -7.10
CA ARG A 124 -21.11 -2.11 -5.88
C ARG A 124 -20.30 -2.92 -4.85
N LEU A 125 -19.66 -4.01 -5.29
CA LEU A 125 -18.77 -4.82 -4.43
C LEU A 125 -17.63 -3.97 -3.87
N ALA A 126 -16.93 -3.20 -4.71
CA ALA A 126 -15.88 -2.29 -4.27
C ALA A 126 -16.40 -1.27 -3.26
N GLY A 127 -17.64 -0.79 -3.41
CA GLY A 127 -18.31 0.09 -2.46
C GLY A 127 -18.50 -0.58 -1.09
N VAL A 128 -19.00 -1.80 -1.06
CA VAL A 128 -19.19 -2.58 0.17
C VAL A 128 -17.87 -2.84 0.89
N LEU A 129 -16.83 -3.27 0.15
CA LEU A 129 -15.50 -3.50 0.72
C LEU A 129 -14.88 -2.21 1.28
N ARG A 130 -15.04 -1.09 0.57
CA ARG A 130 -14.57 0.21 1.02
C ARG A 130 -15.24 0.64 2.34
N GLU A 131 -16.55 0.46 2.48
CA GLU A 131 -17.27 0.75 3.73
C GLU A 131 -16.80 -0.19 4.84
N ALA A 132 -16.60 -1.48 4.58
CA ALA A 132 -16.08 -2.42 5.56
C ALA A 132 -14.68 -2.05 6.07
N LEU A 133 -13.78 -1.60 5.17
CA LEU A 133 -12.46 -1.07 5.53
C LEU A 133 -12.57 0.22 6.35
N ARG A 134 -13.48 1.13 5.96
CA ARG A 134 -13.70 2.40 6.66
C ARG A 134 -14.23 2.22 8.07
N GLU A 135 -15.06 1.21 8.27
CA GLU A 135 -15.67 0.90 9.58
C GLU A 135 -14.83 -0.07 10.42
N GLY A 136 -13.62 -0.44 9.97
CA GLY A 136 -12.74 -1.38 10.65
C GLY A 136 -13.26 -2.81 10.71
N ARG A 137 -14.32 -3.14 9.93
CA ARG A 137 -14.86 -4.51 9.83
C ARG A 137 -14.04 -5.42 8.91
N LEU A 138 -13.14 -4.84 8.17
CA LEU A 138 -12.22 -5.52 7.27
C LEU A 138 -10.82 -4.93 7.46
N ASP A 139 -9.85 -5.79 7.72
CA ASP A 139 -8.44 -5.43 7.78
C ASP A 139 -7.63 -6.45 6.96
N PRO A 140 -6.82 -6.03 5.99
CA PRO A 140 -6.01 -6.94 5.17
C PRO A 140 -4.92 -7.66 5.97
N PHE A 141 -4.61 -7.21 7.18
CA PHE A 141 -3.59 -7.77 8.07
C PHE A 141 -4.19 -8.38 9.34
N TYR A 142 -5.41 -8.88 9.25
CA TYR A 142 -6.07 -9.62 10.32
C TYR A 142 -5.89 -11.13 10.14
N GLY A 143 -5.65 -11.87 11.24
CA GLY A 143 -5.62 -13.32 11.24
C GLY A 143 -4.29 -13.92 10.76
N VAL A 144 -4.35 -15.12 10.21
CA VAL A 144 -3.14 -15.87 9.83
C VAL A 144 -2.58 -15.35 8.50
N LEU A 145 -1.36 -14.81 8.56
CA LEU A 145 -0.63 -14.33 7.38
C LEU A 145 0.61 -15.21 7.17
N MET A 146 0.84 -15.60 5.93
CA MET A 146 1.97 -16.46 5.54
C MET A 146 2.88 -15.74 4.56
N ASP A 147 4.19 -15.95 4.71
CA ASP A 147 5.19 -15.51 3.74
C ASP A 147 5.23 -16.44 2.50
N GLN A 148 6.10 -16.11 1.56
CA GLN A 148 6.30 -16.88 0.31
C GLN A 148 6.77 -18.31 0.56
N GLN A 149 7.37 -18.61 1.70
CA GLN A 149 7.81 -19.94 2.11
C GLN A 149 6.73 -20.73 2.86
N GLY A 150 5.55 -20.14 3.02
CA GLY A 150 4.44 -20.74 3.77
C GLY A 150 4.61 -20.68 5.30
N ARG A 151 5.58 -19.91 5.81
CA ARG A 151 5.74 -19.71 7.26
C ARG A 151 4.74 -18.72 7.75
N VAL A 152 4.12 -18.98 8.90
CA VAL A 152 3.23 -18.02 9.57
C VAL A 152 4.08 -16.88 10.11
N VAL A 153 3.84 -15.66 9.61
CA VAL A 153 4.52 -14.43 10.02
C VAL A 153 3.67 -13.57 10.93
N TYR A 154 2.36 -13.80 10.94
CA TYR A 154 1.39 -13.25 11.86
C TYR A 154 0.25 -14.27 12.04
N GLY A 155 -0.25 -14.44 13.24
CA GLY A 155 -1.26 -15.49 13.53
C GLY A 155 -2.16 -15.14 14.69
N GLU A 156 -2.26 -13.88 15.08
CA GLU A 156 -3.11 -13.42 16.16
C GLU A 156 -4.55 -13.18 15.68
N ASP A 157 -5.52 -13.39 16.56
CA ASP A 157 -6.92 -13.03 16.30
C ASP A 157 -7.16 -11.54 16.59
N ALA A 158 -6.33 -10.71 16.00
CA ALA A 158 -6.31 -9.26 16.15
C ALA A 158 -5.74 -8.60 14.90
N PRO A 159 -6.00 -7.32 14.64
CA PRO A 159 -5.30 -6.54 13.62
C PRO A 159 -3.80 -6.45 13.91
N MET A 160 -2.97 -6.55 12.86
CA MET A 160 -1.51 -6.39 13.00
C MET A 160 -1.16 -4.98 13.49
N PRO A 161 -0.30 -4.83 14.52
CA PRO A 161 0.13 -3.52 15.01
C PRO A 161 0.81 -2.66 13.93
N ALA A 162 0.61 -1.35 13.99
CA ALA A 162 1.15 -0.40 13.02
C ALA A 162 2.67 -0.48 12.87
N GLU A 163 3.40 -0.69 13.95
CA GLU A 163 4.86 -0.87 13.95
C GLU A 163 5.28 -2.09 13.12
N GLN A 164 4.55 -3.20 13.23
CA GLN A 164 4.81 -4.40 12.43
C GLN A 164 4.49 -4.18 10.95
N ILE A 165 3.41 -3.45 10.65
CA ILE A 165 3.07 -3.08 9.27
C ILE A 165 4.17 -2.17 8.67
N LEU A 166 4.67 -1.20 9.42
CA LEU A 166 5.72 -0.28 8.97
C LEU A 166 7.06 -0.98 8.75
N SER A 167 7.41 -1.94 9.61
CA SER A 167 8.66 -2.71 9.56
C SER A 167 8.58 -3.96 8.68
N MET A 168 7.46 -4.17 7.98
CA MET A 168 7.23 -5.35 7.14
C MET A 168 8.33 -5.51 6.08
N ASN A 169 9.01 -6.66 6.09
CA ASN A 169 10.14 -7.00 5.23
C ASN A 169 9.99 -8.37 4.54
N TRP A 170 8.78 -8.89 4.49
CA TRP A 170 8.43 -10.17 3.85
C TRP A 170 7.33 -9.96 2.81
N LEU A 171 7.25 -10.84 1.82
CA LEU A 171 6.18 -10.88 0.83
C LEU A 171 5.19 -12.00 1.16
N SER A 172 3.90 -11.70 0.96
CA SER A 172 2.82 -12.67 1.12
C SER A 172 3.00 -13.87 0.19
N SER A 173 2.53 -15.03 0.63
CA SER A 173 2.47 -16.27 -0.17
C SER A 173 1.72 -16.12 -1.50
N ALA A 174 0.93 -15.06 -1.67
CA ALA A 174 0.24 -14.72 -2.92
C ALA A 174 1.13 -14.02 -3.94
N VAL A 175 2.30 -13.51 -3.54
CA VAL A 175 3.16 -12.68 -4.36
C VAL A 175 4.26 -13.52 -5.01
N GLU A 176 4.37 -13.42 -6.32
CA GLU A 176 5.48 -13.95 -7.11
C GLU A 176 6.45 -12.82 -7.44
N GLY A 177 7.63 -12.88 -6.90
CA GLY A 177 8.67 -11.89 -7.01
C GLY A 177 9.58 -11.92 -5.79
N ARG A 178 10.42 -10.92 -5.65
CA ARG A 178 11.34 -10.79 -4.51
C ARG A 178 11.54 -9.35 -4.10
N ILE A 179 12.06 -9.13 -2.93
CA ILE A 179 12.54 -7.81 -2.49
C ILE A 179 14.00 -7.71 -2.98
N PRO A 180 14.34 -6.70 -3.82
CA PRO A 180 15.70 -6.52 -4.30
C PRO A 180 16.63 -6.03 -3.19
N GLU A 181 17.92 -6.35 -3.33
CA GLU A 181 18.95 -5.73 -2.50
C GLU A 181 19.17 -4.27 -2.93
N LEU A 182 19.67 -3.44 -2.01
CA LEU A 182 19.83 -2.01 -2.24
C LEU A 182 20.68 -1.68 -3.47
N GLU A 183 21.73 -2.48 -3.69
CA GLU A 183 22.70 -2.32 -4.78
C GLU A 183 22.13 -2.60 -6.17
N GLU A 184 21.01 -3.30 -6.24
CA GLU A 184 20.33 -3.61 -7.50
C GLU A 184 19.56 -2.42 -8.06
N PHE A 185 19.25 -1.44 -7.21
CA PHE A 185 18.57 -0.21 -7.63
C PHE A 185 19.56 0.76 -8.30
N THR A 186 19.01 1.63 -9.16
CA THR A 186 19.76 2.78 -9.68
C THR A 186 20.18 3.71 -8.53
N GLU A 187 21.26 4.46 -8.69
CA GLU A 187 21.79 5.37 -7.66
C GLU A 187 20.73 6.31 -7.11
N LYS A 188 19.96 6.92 -7.99
CA LYS A 188 18.85 7.82 -7.62
C LYS A 188 17.78 7.11 -6.77
N ALA A 189 17.47 5.86 -7.07
CA ALA A 189 16.51 5.08 -6.31
C ALA A 189 17.09 4.64 -4.96
N GLN A 190 18.38 4.33 -4.87
CA GLN A 190 19.05 3.99 -3.62
C GLN A 190 18.96 5.14 -2.59
N GLU A 191 19.15 6.39 -3.02
CA GLU A 191 19.01 7.55 -2.14
C GLU A 191 17.60 7.63 -1.53
N LEU A 192 16.57 7.42 -2.35
CA LEU A 192 15.17 7.44 -1.89
C LEU A 192 14.87 6.27 -0.93
N VAL A 193 15.38 5.08 -1.22
CA VAL A 193 15.20 3.90 -0.39
C VAL A 193 15.87 4.08 0.98
N LYS A 194 17.08 4.64 1.03
CA LYS A 194 17.79 4.99 2.27
C LYS A 194 17.04 6.02 3.10
N LEU A 195 16.47 7.05 2.46
CA LEU A 195 15.64 8.05 3.15
C LEU A 195 14.39 7.46 3.78
N GLN A 196 13.87 6.36 3.24
CA GLN A 196 12.73 5.63 3.80
C GLN A 196 13.11 4.66 4.93
N GLY A 197 14.37 4.63 5.35
CA GLY A 197 14.85 3.79 6.45
C GLY A 197 15.17 2.34 6.07
N VAL A 198 15.13 2.01 4.79
CA VAL A 198 15.54 0.69 4.29
C VAL A 198 17.07 0.66 4.23
N GLY A 199 17.70 -0.25 4.98
CA GLY A 199 19.16 -0.41 5.02
C GLY A 199 19.81 -0.06 6.38
N ARG A 200 19.03 0.41 7.35
CA ARG A 200 19.48 0.42 8.74
C ARG A 200 19.16 -0.93 9.37
N ARG A 201 20.01 -1.92 9.14
CA ARG A 201 20.16 -3.06 10.05
C ARG A 201 21.11 -2.58 11.15
N GLU A 202 20.61 -2.20 12.32
CA GLU A 202 21.34 -2.30 13.58
C GLU A 202 21.14 -3.68 14.17
#